data_13270a180ceee01147cc7ebe8ade07d7
#
_entry.id   13270a180ceee01147cc7ebe8ade07d7
#
_cell.length_a   1.000
_cell.length_b   1.000
_cell.length_c   1.000
_cell.angle_alpha   90.00
_cell.angle_beta   90.00
_cell.angle_gamma   90.00
#
_symmetry.space_group_name_H-M   'P 1'
#
loop_
_entity.id
_entity.type
_entity.pdbx_description
1 polymer ?
#
loop_
_entity_poly.entity_id
_entity_poly.type
_entity_poly.pdbx_seq_one_letter_code
_entity_poly.pdbx_strand_id
1 'polypeptide(L)'
;MRKMIKKMVLAGLALTLMPVGLQATQQPNIILFLVDDCSTHELSCYGNTMVSTPNIDALAEGGIKFKTAWATPLCVSSRAAIMSGQYGLRNGAYGNSYIETETYDAMPREKMTLFRAMKESGYATFHGGKWHLPTSPADPDWGVDEYFLYGSLIGGDGLKQEWIKEYTGSWWYWWNSNKFSPTHKKLHSPSATWNPMVIENGRLRSTGPDDFGPEILGDAVLDFAQRSKKTEKPFFIYYSAHLTHFPWTEMKAPGNHEVTKTEPGMVSNVQYLDTAVGRLVNELKAMGEYENTVIFFLADNPTYGIGKGAASEIGAHVPFIVAGGSNWVKWNGETGSLTDCVDLYPTLLELAGHRALPSQVLDGQSLVPLLEGDRAHSREWIFSYVLGFHRMIRNRDYSLDAQGQLWRCNPSGNPFTFEKIETADEASRNARMILESQLEHLPIPDEDRLKKKPNVYKQYVEAMDGQLTWRQKQADELYQTGVQHLLNRPGRRKYDLK
;
A
#
# COMPACT_ATOMS: atom_id res chain seq x y z
N MET A 1 -27.70 54.40 70.94
CA MET A 1 -28.69 53.49 71.53
C MET A 1 -29.22 52.56 70.44
N ARG A 2 -29.14 51.26 70.71
CA ARG A 2 -29.69 50.07 70.03
C ARG A 2 -29.32 49.84 68.55
N LYS A 3 -28.36 48.92 68.43
CA LYS A 3 -27.96 48.11 67.23
C LYS A 3 -29.13 47.25 66.72
N MET A 4 -29.46 47.36 65.46
CA MET A 4 -30.23 46.33 64.77
C MET A 4 -29.33 45.62 63.76
N ILE A 5 -29.04 44.36 64.05
CA ILE A 5 -28.27 43.45 63.23
C ILE A 5 -29.20 42.88 62.17
N LYS A 6 -28.96 43.15 60.85
CA LYS A 6 -29.61 42.48 59.76
C LYS A 6 -28.82 41.20 59.48
N LYS A 7 -29.44 40.05 59.62
CA LYS A 7 -28.97 38.79 59.16
C LYS A 7 -29.15 38.75 57.65
N MET A 8 -28.03 38.74 56.89
CA MET A 8 -28.04 38.39 55.49
C MET A 8 -27.90 36.85 55.39
N VAL A 9 -28.93 36.21 54.84
CA VAL A 9 -28.90 34.80 54.46
C VAL A 9 -28.15 34.70 53.13
N LEU A 10 -26.94 34.18 53.16
CA LEU A 10 -26.23 33.72 51.92
C LEU A 10 -26.87 32.41 51.47
N ALA A 11 -27.68 32.47 50.42
CA ALA A 11 -28.05 31.28 49.67
C ALA A 11 -26.86 30.90 48.75
N GLY A 12 -26.10 29.91 49.20
CA GLY A 12 -25.06 29.31 48.38
C GLY A 12 -25.67 28.53 47.19
N LEU A 13 -25.53 29.07 45.99
CA LEU A 13 -25.75 28.32 44.76
C LEU A 13 -24.60 27.32 44.62
N ALA A 14 -24.82 26.10 45.04
CA ALA A 14 -23.92 25.00 44.68
C ALA A 14 -24.13 24.71 43.18
N LEU A 15 -23.28 25.29 42.31
CA LEU A 15 -23.12 24.82 40.93
C LEU A 15 -22.49 23.41 41.01
N THR A 16 -23.32 22.39 40.89
CA THR A 16 -22.85 21.05 40.56
C THR A 16 -22.28 21.09 39.14
N LEU A 17 -20.96 21.27 39.04
CA LEU A 17 -20.20 20.92 37.85
C LEU A 17 -20.39 19.42 37.65
N MET A 18 -21.40 19.03 36.86
CA MET A 18 -21.39 17.70 36.27
C MET A 18 -20.09 17.62 35.45
N PRO A 19 -19.27 16.60 35.65
CA PRO A 19 -18.19 16.38 34.72
C PRO A 19 -18.86 16.17 33.36
N VAL A 20 -18.63 17.08 32.43
CA VAL A 20 -18.83 16.79 31.01
C VAL A 20 -17.85 15.64 30.76
N GLY A 21 -18.39 14.42 30.82
CA GLY A 21 -17.62 13.25 30.39
C GLY A 21 -17.17 13.59 28.98
N LEU A 22 -15.87 13.78 28.80
CA LEU A 22 -15.30 13.65 27.47
C LEU A 22 -15.75 12.26 27.02
N GLN A 23 -16.79 12.23 26.21
CA GLN A 23 -17.12 11.05 25.44
C GLN A 23 -15.87 10.82 24.59
N ALA A 24 -15.09 9.81 24.95
CA ALA A 24 -13.95 9.42 24.14
C ALA A 24 -14.51 9.28 22.71
N THR A 25 -14.02 10.08 21.80
CA THR A 25 -14.43 9.99 20.41
C THR A 25 -14.12 8.56 19.99
N GLN A 26 -15.17 7.81 19.65
CA GLN A 26 -15.01 6.41 19.26
C GLN A 26 -14.02 6.40 18.08
N GLN A 27 -12.95 5.63 18.20
CA GLN A 27 -11.97 5.46 17.13
C GLN A 27 -12.41 4.29 16.26
N PRO A 28 -12.27 4.38 14.92
CA PRO A 28 -12.58 3.26 14.04
C PRO A 28 -11.53 2.15 14.17
N ASN A 29 -11.93 0.92 13.94
CA ASN A 29 -10.98 -0.09 13.51
C ASN A 29 -10.48 0.27 12.10
N ILE A 30 -9.22 0.01 11.82
CA ILE A 30 -8.61 0.37 10.53
C ILE A 30 -7.94 -0.86 9.93
N ILE A 31 -8.29 -1.15 8.68
CA ILE A 31 -7.62 -2.18 7.87
C ILE A 31 -7.02 -1.52 6.64
N LEU A 32 -5.71 -1.57 6.54
CA LEU A 32 -4.98 -1.24 5.34
C LEU A 32 -4.72 -2.54 4.56
N PHE A 33 -5.58 -2.80 3.57
CA PHE A 33 -5.44 -3.96 2.67
C PHE A 33 -4.56 -3.56 1.49
N LEU A 34 -3.28 -3.87 1.59
CA LEU A 34 -2.29 -3.55 0.57
C LEU A 34 -2.05 -4.74 -0.34
N VAL A 35 -2.33 -4.55 -1.62
CA VAL A 35 -2.14 -5.54 -2.69
C VAL A 35 -0.75 -5.35 -3.29
N ASP A 36 -0.02 -6.44 -3.51
CA ASP A 36 1.31 -6.42 -4.11
C ASP A 36 1.21 -6.60 -5.64
N ASP A 37 1.68 -5.63 -6.41
CA ASP A 37 1.67 -5.66 -7.88
C ASP A 37 0.27 -5.77 -8.51
N CYS A 38 -0.60 -4.79 -8.32
CA CYS A 38 -1.92 -4.77 -8.96
C CYS A 38 -2.18 -3.45 -9.71
N SER A 39 -2.51 -3.57 -10.99
CA SER A 39 -2.94 -2.44 -11.80
C SER A 39 -4.47 -2.30 -11.79
N THR A 40 -4.98 -1.08 -12.01
CA THR A 40 -6.42 -0.83 -12.17
C THR A 40 -7.05 -1.72 -13.25
N HIS A 41 -6.31 -2.04 -14.31
CA HIS A 41 -6.76 -2.86 -15.45
C HIS A 41 -7.07 -4.32 -15.10
N GLU A 42 -6.78 -4.77 -13.90
CA GLU A 42 -7.04 -6.14 -13.44
C GLU A 42 -8.39 -6.27 -12.76
N LEU A 43 -9.02 -5.16 -12.37
CA LEU A 43 -10.23 -5.15 -11.56
C LEU A 43 -11.46 -4.71 -12.39
N SER A 44 -12.59 -5.43 -12.23
CA SER A 44 -13.82 -5.15 -12.97
C SER A 44 -14.41 -3.78 -12.64
N CYS A 45 -14.34 -3.31 -11.40
CA CYS A 45 -14.78 -1.96 -11.02
C CYS A 45 -13.99 -0.82 -11.68
N TYR A 46 -12.82 -1.10 -12.25
CA TYR A 46 -12.02 -0.17 -13.05
C TYR A 46 -12.14 -0.44 -14.56
N GLY A 47 -13.11 -1.26 -14.98
CA GLY A 47 -13.45 -1.48 -16.39
C GLY A 47 -12.85 -2.73 -17.03
N ASN A 48 -12.23 -3.63 -16.26
CA ASN A 48 -11.83 -4.93 -16.79
C ASN A 48 -13.06 -5.79 -17.06
N THR A 49 -13.17 -6.32 -18.28
CA THR A 49 -14.27 -7.21 -18.72
C THR A 49 -13.84 -8.68 -18.79
N MET A 50 -12.56 -8.98 -18.59
CA MET A 50 -11.99 -10.34 -18.72
C MET A 50 -11.89 -11.05 -17.37
N VAL A 51 -11.77 -10.31 -16.30
CA VAL A 51 -11.68 -10.83 -14.92
C VAL A 51 -12.83 -10.27 -14.11
N SER A 52 -13.61 -11.14 -13.48
CA SER A 52 -14.69 -10.74 -12.57
C SER A 52 -14.16 -10.64 -11.15
N THR A 53 -14.41 -9.50 -10.49
CA THR A 53 -14.02 -9.23 -9.10
C THR A 53 -15.21 -8.71 -8.28
N PRO A 54 -16.29 -9.53 -8.13
CA PRO A 54 -17.56 -9.07 -7.57
C PRO A 54 -17.48 -8.58 -6.13
N ASN A 55 -16.55 -9.10 -5.32
CA ASN A 55 -16.38 -8.67 -3.93
C ASN A 55 -15.66 -7.30 -3.85
N ILE A 56 -14.65 -7.09 -4.69
CA ILE A 56 -13.96 -5.80 -4.79
C ILE A 56 -14.91 -4.77 -5.41
N ASP A 57 -15.73 -5.18 -6.39
CA ASP A 57 -16.75 -4.31 -6.99
C ASP A 57 -17.77 -3.88 -5.93
N ALA A 58 -18.26 -4.80 -5.11
CA ALA A 58 -19.16 -4.50 -3.99
C ALA A 58 -18.51 -3.56 -2.95
N LEU A 59 -17.21 -3.73 -2.68
CA LEU A 59 -16.47 -2.83 -1.81
C LEU A 59 -16.40 -1.42 -2.42
N ALA A 60 -16.19 -1.31 -3.74
CA ALA A 60 -16.16 -0.04 -4.47
C ALA A 60 -17.53 0.65 -4.52
N GLU A 61 -18.61 -0.13 -4.71
CA GLU A 61 -19.98 0.37 -4.70
C GLU A 61 -20.42 0.88 -3.34
N GLY A 62 -19.98 0.20 -2.26
CA GLY A 62 -20.26 0.59 -0.88
C GLY A 62 -19.33 1.67 -0.32
N GLY A 63 -18.33 2.10 -1.06
CA GLY A 63 -17.30 3.03 -0.61
C GLY A 63 -16.97 4.12 -1.63
N ILE A 64 -15.82 4.74 -1.46
CA ILE A 64 -15.27 5.77 -2.34
C ILE A 64 -14.21 5.15 -3.23
N LYS A 65 -14.46 5.10 -4.55
CA LYS A 65 -13.50 4.64 -5.54
C LYS A 65 -12.78 5.84 -6.17
N PHE A 66 -11.47 5.86 -6.08
CA PHE A 66 -10.65 6.90 -6.72
C PHE A 66 -10.37 6.54 -8.18
N LYS A 67 -10.67 7.47 -9.09
CA LYS A 67 -10.31 7.32 -10.51
C LYS A 67 -8.83 7.48 -10.75
N THR A 68 -8.15 8.21 -9.87
CA THR A 68 -6.72 8.47 -9.95
C THR A 68 -6.11 8.38 -8.57
N ALA A 69 -5.32 7.36 -8.36
CA ALA A 69 -4.46 7.21 -7.19
C ALA A 69 -3.07 6.78 -7.63
N TRP A 70 -2.05 7.42 -7.10
CA TRP A 70 -0.67 7.09 -7.41
C TRP A 70 0.03 6.41 -6.23
N ALA A 71 0.86 5.45 -6.56
CA ALA A 71 1.91 4.94 -5.71
C ALA A 71 3.25 5.11 -6.42
N THR A 72 4.35 4.76 -5.78
CA THR A 72 5.61 4.69 -6.51
C THR A 72 5.63 3.39 -7.33
N PRO A 73 6.33 3.37 -8.48
CA PRO A 73 6.37 2.17 -9.33
C PRO A 73 7.11 0.96 -8.73
N LEU A 74 7.54 1.02 -7.47
CA LEU A 74 8.30 -0.02 -6.78
C LEU A 74 7.82 -0.22 -5.35
N CYS A 75 7.72 -1.48 -4.92
CA CYS A 75 7.12 -1.90 -3.64
C CYS A 75 7.72 -1.19 -2.42
N VAL A 76 9.05 -1.16 -2.29
CA VAL A 76 9.74 -0.60 -1.11
C VAL A 76 9.45 0.87 -0.92
N SER A 77 9.56 1.64 -1.99
CA SER A 77 9.35 3.08 -1.92
C SER A 77 7.92 3.44 -1.57
N SER A 78 6.92 2.70 -2.07
CA SER A 78 5.52 2.89 -1.68
C SER A 78 5.28 2.49 -0.23
N ARG A 79 5.78 1.34 0.20
CA ARG A 79 5.63 0.86 1.59
C ARG A 79 6.29 1.81 2.57
N ALA A 80 7.49 2.32 2.25
CA ALA A 80 8.17 3.32 3.06
C ALA A 80 7.42 4.66 3.09
N ALA A 81 6.82 5.07 1.98
CA ALA A 81 6.00 6.27 1.88
C ALA A 81 4.75 6.17 2.76
N ILE A 82 4.04 5.03 2.73
CA ILE A 82 2.89 4.73 3.59
C ILE A 82 3.29 4.77 5.07
N MET A 83 4.45 4.18 5.43
CA MET A 83 4.90 4.10 6.82
C MET A 83 5.37 5.43 7.40
N SER A 84 5.76 6.40 6.57
CA SER A 84 6.37 7.65 7.02
C SER A 84 5.59 8.92 6.64
N GLY A 85 4.64 8.83 5.71
CA GLY A 85 3.98 9.99 5.09
C GLY A 85 4.93 10.84 4.24
N GLN A 86 6.08 10.27 3.82
CA GLN A 86 7.13 10.97 3.09
C GLN A 86 7.53 10.23 1.82
N TYR A 87 7.77 10.96 0.74
CA TYR A 87 8.40 10.38 -0.43
C TYR A 87 9.81 9.88 -0.12
N GLY A 88 10.28 8.90 -0.89
CA GLY A 88 11.61 8.32 -0.73
C GLY A 88 12.75 9.32 -0.82
N LEU A 89 12.53 10.44 -1.51
CA LEU A 89 13.47 11.56 -1.56
C LEU A 89 13.77 12.18 -0.18
N ARG A 90 12.84 12.01 0.79
CA ARG A 90 13.00 12.43 2.19
C ARG A 90 13.30 11.27 3.11
N ASN A 91 12.63 10.12 2.94
CA ASN A 91 12.80 8.98 3.83
C ASN A 91 13.94 8.05 3.40
N GLY A 92 14.51 8.26 2.20
CA GLY A 92 15.65 7.55 1.67
C GLY A 92 15.34 6.23 0.96
N ALA A 93 14.09 5.81 0.85
CA ALA A 93 13.69 4.60 0.14
C ALA A 93 13.51 4.86 -1.35
N TYR A 94 14.60 4.97 -2.10
CA TYR A 94 14.56 5.31 -3.54
C TYR A 94 14.06 4.16 -4.41
N GLY A 95 14.08 2.92 -3.92
CA GLY A 95 13.62 1.74 -4.63
C GLY A 95 14.08 0.44 -3.96
N ASN A 96 13.76 -0.70 -4.57
CA ASN A 96 14.00 -2.03 -3.99
C ASN A 96 15.49 -2.32 -3.68
N SER A 97 16.42 -1.75 -4.43
CA SER A 97 17.86 -1.94 -4.23
C SER A 97 18.40 -1.34 -2.91
N TYR A 98 17.60 -0.59 -2.19
CA TYR A 98 17.99 0.07 -0.95
C TYR A 98 17.67 -0.70 0.33
N ILE A 99 17.09 -1.90 0.22
CA ILE A 99 16.82 -2.79 1.36
C ILE A 99 17.99 -3.74 1.66
N GLU A 100 18.77 -4.07 0.65
CA GLU A 100 19.69 -5.23 0.67
C GLU A 100 21.03 -4.98 1.35
N THR A 101 21.23 -3.86 2.03
CA THR A 101 22.53 -3.57 2.66
C THR A 101 22.39 -3.28 4.14
N GLU A 102 23.40 -3.68 4.91
CA GLU A 102 23.57 -3.49 6.35
C GLU A 102 23.52 -2.02 6.80
N THR A 103 23.52 -1.07 5.88
CA THR A 103 23.40 0.36 6.12
C THR A 103 22.01 0.87 5.76
N TYR A 104 21.06 0.55 6.59
CA TYR A 104 19.69 1.07 6.47
C TYR A 104 19.59 2.50 6.96
N ASP A 105 19.98 3.45 6.11
CA ASP A 105 19.68 4.87 6.31
C ASP A 105 18.27 5.23 5.80
N ALA A 106 17.55 4.28 5.18
CA ALA A 106 16.17 4.48 4.75
C ALA A 106 15.25 4.37 5.96
N MET A 107 14.40 5.36 6.16
CA MET A 107 13.49 5.46 7.30
C MET A 107 14.23 5.49 8.64
N PRO A 108 14.85 6.63 9.01
CA PRO A 108 15.51 6.79 10.31
C PRO A 108 14.58 6.34 11.44
N ARG A 109 15.09 5.49 12.33
CA ARG A 109 14.34 4.87 13.43
C ARG A 109 13.79 5.90 14.44
N GLU A 110 14.38 7.09 14.47
CA GLU A 110 13.95 8.19 15.33
C GLU A 110 12.62 8.81 14.85
N LYS A 111 12.23 8.54 13.61
CA LYS A 111 10.98 9.07 13.05
C LYS A 111 9.78 8.24 13.50
N MET A 112 8.67 8.91 13.73
CA MET A 112 7.40 8.26 14.05
C MET A 112 6.94 7.43 12.84
N THR A 113 6.90 6.11 12.99
CA THR A 113 6.31 5.22 11.98
C THR A 113 4.79 5.16 12.13
N LEU A 114 4.09 4.76 11.08
CA LEU A 114 2.64 4.61 11.12
C LEU A 114 2.19 3.68 12.26
N PHE A 115 2.78 2.48 12.39
CA PHE A 115 2.45 1.54 13.46
C PHE A 115 2.69 2.12 14.86
N ARG A 116 3.80 2.84 15.03
CA ARG A 116 4.12 3.47 16.30
C ARG A 116 3.09 4.54 16.67
N ALA A 117 2.71 5.37 15.71
CA ALA A 117 1.67 6.38 15.90
C ALA A 117 0.31 5.74 16.24
N MET A 118 -0.06 4.67 15.55
CA MET A 118 -1.29 3.93 15.85
C MET A 118 -1.26 3.31 17.25
N LYS A 119 -0.14 2.69 17.64
CA LYS A 119 0.05 2.14 18.98
C LYS A 119 -0.02 3.20 20.08
N GLU A 120 0.63 4.35 19.88
CA GLU A 120 0.57 5.50 20.80
C GLU A 120 -0.85 6.09 20.90
N SER A 121 -1.68 5.90 19.87
CA SER A 121 -3.10 6.27 19.86
C SER A 121 -4.01 5.22 20.53
N GLY A 122 -3.46 4.14 21.09
CA GLY A 122 -4.21 3.12 21.82
C GLY A 122 -4.65 1.90 20.98
N TYR A 123 -4.30 1.83 19.70
CA TYR A 123 -4.63 0.70 18.85
C TYR A 123 -3.83 -0.55 19.23
N ALA A 124 -4.47 -1.70 19.10
CA ALA A 124 -3.76 -2.96 18.91
C ALA A 124 -3.27 -3.04 17.46
N THR A 125 -1.99 -3.36 17.24
CA THR A 125 -1.37 -3.28 15.91
C THR A 125 -0.94 -4.64 15.39
N PHE A 126 -1.30 -4.94 14.13
CA PHE A 126 -0.96 -6.20 13.48
C PHE A 126 -0.42 -5.98 12.06
N HIS A 127 0.68 -6.64 11.74
CA HIS A 127 1.18 -6.74 10.38
C HIS A 127 1.05 -8.17 9.86
N GLY A 128 0.36 -8.36 8.74
CA GLY A 128 0.22 -9.65 8.09
C GLY A 128 0.72 -9.66 6.65
N GLY A 129 1.62 -10.58 6.32
CA GLY A 129 2.07 -10.83 4.96
C GLY A 129 3.45 -10.23 4.60
N LYS A 130 3.58 -9.63 3.43
CA LYS A 130 4.84 -9.08 2.92
C LYS A 130 5.24 -7.82 3.68
N TRP A 131 6.41 -7.84 4.32
CA TRP A 131 6.96 -6.66 5.00
C TRP A 131 7.67 -5.72 4.03
N HIS A 132 8.77 -6.15 3.46
CA HIS A 132 9.56 -5.45 2.45
C HIS A 132 10.01 -4.02 2.86
N LEU A 133 10.31 -3.85 4.13
CA LEU A 133 10.86 -2.63 4.72
C LEU A 133 12.17 -2.95 5.44
N PRO A 134 12.98 -1.93 5.79
CA PRO A 134 14.19 -2.13 6.57
C PRO A 134 13.90 -2.84 7.90
N THR A 135 14.79 -3.69 8.34
CA THR A 135 14.69 -4.49 9.57
C THR A 135 13.42 -5.36 9.65
N SER A 136 13.26 -6.10 10.72
CA SER A 136 12.07 -6.94 10.95
C SER A 136 10.95 -6.12 11.62
N PRO A 137 9.67 -6.43 11.38
CA PRO A 137 8.58 -5.85 12.18
C PRO A 137 8.65 -6.22 13.66
N ALA A 138 9.48 -7.21 14.03
CA ALA A 138 9.82 -7.52 15.41
C ALA A 138 10.66 -6.45 16.11
N ASP A 139 11.29 -5.56 15.35
CA ASP A 139 12.02 -4.43 15.91
C ASP A 139 11.02 -3.50 16.61
N PRO A 140 11.18 -3.27 17.94
CA PRO A 140 10.23 -2.50 18.74
C PRO A 140 10.04 -1.06 18.27
N ASP A 141 11.02 -0.52 17.53
CA ASP A 141 10.94 0.83 16.98
C ASP A 141 9.84 0.98 15.93
N TRP A 142 9.35 -0.11 15.33
CA TRP A 142 8.22 -0.06 14.41
C TRP A 142 6.88 0.14 15.13
N GLY A 143 6.70 -0.39 16.33
CA GLY A 143 5.43 -0.31 17.05
C GLY A 143 4.43 -1.41 16.69
N VAL A 144 4.86 -2.50 16.07
CA VAL A 144 4.02 -3.66 15.73
C VAL A 144 3.87 -4.54 16.98
N ASP A 145 2.63 -4.84 17.40
CA ASP A 145 2.39 -5.72 18.54
C ASP A 145 2.48 -7.21 18.15
N GLU A 146 1.85 -7.56 17.02
CA GLU A 146 1.85 -8.92 16.50
C GLU A 146 2.09 -8.93 14.99
N TYR A 147 2.73 -9.97 14.48
CA TYR A 147 2.98 -10.10 13.06
C TYR A 147 2.95 -11.54 12.54
N PHE A 148 2.52 -11.65 11.30
CA PHE A 148 2.57 -12.85 10.47
C PHE A 148 3.36 -12.52 9.20
N LEU A 149 4.40 -13.28 8.92
CA LEU A 149 5.26 -13.05 7.75
C LEU A 149 5.39 -14.32 6.92
N TYR A 150 5.48 -14.14 5.62
CA TYR A 150 6.03 -15.18 4.76
C TYR A 150 7.54 -15.10 4.78
N GLY A 151 8.21 -16.20 5.10
CA GLY A 151 9.66 -16.23 5.27
C GLY A 151 10.45 -15.82 4.02
N SER A 152 9.88 -15.98 2.84
CA SER A 152 10.47 -15.54 1.57
C SER A 152 10.38 -14.03 1.30
N LEU A 153 9.55 -13.31 2.01
CA LEU A 153 9.23 -11.90 1.76
C LEU A 153 9.68 -11.00 2.90
N ILE A 154 10.57 -11.49 3.76
CA ILE A 154 11.22 -10.72 4.81
C ILE A 154 12.44 -10.04 4.21
N GLY A 155 12.49 -8.71 4.29
CA GLY A 155 13.71 -7.97 4.08
C GLY A 155 14.59 -8.02 5.34
N GLY A 156 15.90 -8.23 5.19
CA GLY A 156 16.84 -8.14 6.31
C GLY A 156 16.92 -9.36 7.23
N ASP A 157 17.54 -9.17 8.39
CA ASP A 157 18.03 -10.21 9.32
C ASP A 157 16.95 -10.99 10.11
N GLY A 158 15.68 -10.93 9.70
CA GLY A 158 14.56 -11.58 10.39
C GLY A 158 14.56 -13.12 10.34
N LEU A 159 15.39 -13.72 9.47
CA LEU A 159 15.49 -15.17 9.36
C LEU A 159 16.71 -15.68 10.13
N LYS A 160 16.46 -16.53 11.12
CA LYS A 160 17.55 -17.26 11.75
C LYS A 160 18.19 -18.23 10.74
N GLN A 161 19.49 -18.32 10.70
CA GLN A 161 20.27 -19.20 9.79
C GLN A 161 19.82 -20.67 9.85
N GLU A 162 19.39 -21.14 11.01
CA GLU A 162 18.85 -22.48 11.22
C GLU A 162 17.55 -22.72 10.42
N TRP A 163 16.66 -21.70 10.32
CA TRP A 163 15.42 -21.79 9.56
C TRP A 163 15.70 -21.85 8.04
N ILE A 164 16.70 -21.11 7.59
CA ILE A 164 17.13 -21.15 6.18
C ILE A 164 17.60 -22.55 5.80
N LYS A 165 18.31 -23.27 6.68
CA LYS A 165 18.76 -24.64 6.43
C LYS A 165 17.59 -25.63 6.31
N GLU A 166 16.57 -25.50 7.14
CA GLU A 166 15.40 -26.37 7.15
C GLU A 166 14.50 -26.14 5.92
N TYR A 167 14.41 -24.88 5.47
CA TYR A 167 13.58 -24.45 4.33
C TYR A 167 14.42 -23.95 3.15
N THR A 168 15.54 -24.62 2.86
CA THR A 168 16.44 -24.28 1.73
C THR A 168 15.79 -24.46 0.36
N GLY A 169 14.79 -23.73 0.11
CA GLY A 169 13.99 -23.66 -1.10
C GLY A 169 13.15 -22.43 -1.13
N SER A 170 13.33 -21.52 -0.16
CA SER A 170 12.59 -20.29 -0.09
C SER A 170 12.84 -19.44 -1.34
N TRP A 171 11.78 -18.83 -1.84
CA TRP A 171 11.81 -17.94 -2.99
C TRP A 171 12.80 -16.77 -2.80
N TRP A 172 13.07 -16.30 -1.57
CA TRP A 172 14.07 -15.30 -1.24
C TRP A 172 15.48 -15.75 -1.64
N TYR A 173 15.84 -17.01 -1.38
CA TYR A 173 17.10 -17.59 -1.81
C TYR A 173 17.19 -17.63 -3.34
N TRP A 174 16.08 -17.89 -4.01
CA TRP A 174 15.97 -17.87 -5.46
C TRP A 174 16.13 -16.47 -6.06
N TRP A 175 15.55 -15.45 -5.44
CA TRP A 175 15.63 -14.06 -5.90
C TRP A 175 17.03 -13.47 -5.74
N ASN A 176 17.74 -13.75 -4.65
CA ASN A 176 19.06 -13.20 -4.34
C ASN A 176 20.24 -14.02 -4.90
N SER A 177 20.06 -15.32 -5.15
CA SER A 177 21.09 -16.14 -5.74
C SER A 177 20.85 -16.28 -7.24
N ASN A 178 21.42 -15.42 -8.07
CA ASN A 178 21.55 -15.65 -9.51
C ASN A 178 22.31 -16.96 -9.87
N LYS A 179 22.56 -17.81 -8.88
CA LYS A 179 23.27 -19.09 -9.02
C LYS A 179 22.36 -20.23 -8.55
N PHE A 180 21.52 -20.72 -9.46
CA PHE A 180 20.77 -21.95 -9.22
C PHE A 180 21.73 -23.14 -9.04
N SER A 181 21.80 -23.69 -7.84
CA SER A 181 22.29 -25.05 -7.67
C SER A 181 21.28 -26.04 -8.27
N PRO A 182 21.72 -27.08 -8.98
CA PRO A 182 20.83 -28.12 -9.50
C PRO A 182 19.94 -28.78 -8.46
N THR A 183 20.35 -28.78 -7.20
CA THR A 183 19.60 -29.27 -6.04
C THR A 183 18.44 -28.36 -5.67
N HIS A 184 18.52 -27.06 -5.94
CA HIS A 184 17.44 -26.10 -5.65
C HIS A 184 16.27 -26.19 -6.65
N LYS A 185 16.45 -26.81 -7.81
CA LYS A 185 15.36 -27.07 -8.78
C LYS A 185 14.26 -27.98 -8.24
N LYS A 186 14.48 -28.70 -7.13
CA LYS A 186 13.52 -29.64 -6.54
C LYS A 186 12.67 -29.06 -5.39
N LEU A 187 13.03 -27.90 -4.83
CA LEU A 187 12.40 -27.30 -3.65
C LEU A 187 11.59 -26.06 -4.05
N HIS A 188 10.43 -26.27 -4.67
CA HIS A 188 9.81 -25.27 -5.51
C HIS A 188 8.41 -24.90 -5.11
N SER A 189 8.14 -24.61 -3.89
CA SER A 189 6.96 -23.80 -3.59
C SER A 189 7.38 -22.34 -3.47
N PRO A 190 6.74 -21.40 -4.17
CA PRO A 190 6.76 -20.05 -3.72
C PRO A 190 6.24 -20.10 -2.30
N SER A 191 7.09 -19.81 -1.34
CA SER A 191 6.81 -19.95 0.08
C SER A 191 5.73 -19.01 0.63
N ALA A 192 4.95 -18.40 -0.24
CA ALA A 192 3.83 -17.53 0.08
C ALA A 192 2.47 -18.10 -0.37
N THR A 193 2.45 -19.17 -1.20
CA THR A 193 1.19 -19.81 -1.65
C THR A 193 1.01 -21.18 -1.05
N TRP A 194 1.44 -22.25 -1.74
CA TRP A 194 1.29 -23.61 -1.23
C TRP A 194 2.49 -24.02 -0.39
N ASN A 195 2.23 -24.67 0.76
CA ASN A 195 3.23 -25.04 1.75
C ASN A 195 4.12 -23.82 2.11
N PRO A 196 3.53 -22.74 2.61
CA PRO A 196 4.26 -21.49 2.84
C PRO A 196 5.19 -21.64 4.03
N MET A 197 6.35 -20.98 3.94
CA MET A 197 7.16 -20.73 5.13
C MET A 197 6.54 -19.54 5.89
N VAL A 198 6.08 -19.80 7.11
CA VAL A 198 5.37 -18.78 7.92
C VAL A 198 6.12 -18.50 9.22
N ILE A 199 6.23 -17.24 9.57
CA ILE A 199 6.77 -16.78 10.85
C ILE A 199 5.70 -15.95 11.56
N GLU A 200 5.24 -16.43 12.72
CA GLU A 200 4.30 -15.72 13.58
C GLU A 200 5.00 -15.29 14.87
N ASN A 201 5.08 -13.99 15.10
CA ASN A 201 5.65 -13.42 16.32
C ASN A 201 7.03 -14.04 16.69
N GLY A 202 7.92 -14.17 15.70
CA GLY A 202 9.25 -14.72 15.85
C GLY A 202 9.33 -16.25 15.93
N ARG A 203 8.22 -16.94 15.70
CA ARG A 203 8.19 -18.43 15.71
C ARG A 203 7.88 -18.96 14.32
N LEU A 204 8.66 -19.94 13.89
CA LEU A 204 8.38 -20.67 12.67
C LEU A 204 7.14 -21.55 12.87
N ARG A 205 6.15 -21.37 11.98
CA ARG A 205 4.96 -22.23 11.92
C ARG A 205 5.21 -23.36 10.94
N SER A 206 4.99 -24.59 11.38
CA SER A 206 4.99 -25.76 10.50
C SER A 206 3.77 -25.72 9.58
N THR A 207 3.99 -25.95 8.28
CA THR A 207 2.96 -26.04 7.25
C THR A 207 3.15 -27.34 6.45
N GLY A 208 2.10 -27.76 5.76
CA GLY A 208 2.08 -28.95 4.92
C GLY A 208 1.79 -28.64 3.45
N PRO A 209 1.85 -29.64 2.56
CA PRO A 209 1.65 -29.46 1.11
C PRO A 209 0.29 -28.87 0.72
N ASP A 210 -0.74 -29.07 1.53
CA ASP A 210 -2.10 -28.62 1.30
C ASP A 210 -2.43 -27.29 2.01
N ASP A 211 -1.49 -26.80 2.83
CA ASP A 211 -1.62 -25.50 3.47
C ASP A 211 -1.45 -24.39 2.45
N PHE A 212 -2.42 -23.48 2.41
CA PHE A 212 -2.50 -22.40 1.46
C PHE A 212 -2.28 -21.03 2.13
N GLY A 213 -1.17 -20.40 1.84
CA GLY A 213 -0.69 -19.21 2.52
C GLY A 213 -1.67 -18.04 2.56
N PRO A 214 -2.35 -17.67 1.44
CA PRO A 214 -3.31 -16.57 1.48
C PRO A 214 -4.50 -16.83 2.43
N GLU A 215 -4.93 -18.10 2.61
CA GLU A 215 -5.98 -18.48 3.54
C GLU A 215 -5.49 -18.39 4.99
N ILE A 216 -4.31 -18.92 5.27
CA ILE A 216 -3.68 -18.86 6.60
C ILE A 216 -3.41 -17.40 7.03
N LEU A 217 -3.00 -16.53 6.11
CA LEU A 217 -2.86 -15.11 6.38
C LEU A 217 -4.21 -14.47 6.72
N GLY A 218 -5.26 -14.78 5.94
CA GLY A 218 -6.62 -14.33 6.24
C GLY A 218 -7.10 -14.77 7.62
N ASP A 219 -6.83 -16.03 8.01
CA ASP A 219 -7.14 -16.56 9.34
C ASP A 219 -6.43 -15.76 10.45
N ALA A 220 -5.13 -15.50 10.29
CA ALA A 220 -4.36 -14.72 11.27
C ALA A 220 -4.88 -13.29 11.44
N VAL A 221 -5.24 -12.63 10.34
CA VAL A 221 -5.86 -11.29 10.34
C VAL A 221 -7.20 -11.30 11.10
N LEU A 222 -8.07 -12.24 10.80
CA LEU A 222 -9.40 -12.35 11.41
C LEU A 222 -9.34 -12.75 12.87
N ASP A 223 -8.43 -13.66 13.24
CA ASP A 223 -8.19 -14.03 14.64
C ASP A 223 -7.71 -12.82 15.46
N PHE A 224 -6.78 -12.02 14.91
CA PHE A 224 -6.32 -10.80 15.57
C PHE A 224 -7.47 -9.80 15.76
N ALA A 225 -8.30 -9.56 14.74
CA ALA A 225 -9.46 -8.68 14.84
C ALA A 225 -10.45 -9.17 15.93
N GLN A 226 -10.72 -10.47 15.96
CA GLN A 226 -11.62 -11.07 16.95
C GLN A 226 -11.07 -10.96 18.39
N ARG A 227 -9.76 -11.14 18.58
CA ARG A 227 -9.10 -10.95 19.88
C ARG A 227 -9.11 -9.51 20.34
N SER A 228 -8.87 -8.58 19.43
CA SER A 228 -8.92 -7.14 19.71
C SER A 228 -10.31 -6.70 20.13
N LYS A 229 -11.36 -7.16 19.45
CA LYS A 229 -12.76 -6.94 19.86
C LYS A 229 -13.02 -7.36 21.31
N LYS A 230 -12.53 -8.54 21.73
CA LYS A 230 -12.71 -9.04 23.11
C LYS A 230 -12.02 -8.17 24.15
N THR A 231 -11.01 -7.41 23.77
CA THR A 231 -10.27 -6.50 24.66
C THR A 231 -10.77 -5.05 24.59
N GLU A 232 -11.80 -4.79 23.77
CA GLU A 232 -12.39 -3.46 23.56
C GLU A 232 -11.37 -2.41 23.07
N LYS A 233 -10.30 -2.86 22.39
CA LYS A 233 -9.30 -1.99 21.77
C LYS A 233 -9.58 -1.87 20.29
N PRO A 234 -9.52 -0.66 19.72
CA PRO A 234 -9.52 -0.51 18.28
C PRO A 234 -8.28 -1.21 17.69
N PHE A 235 -8.41 -1.80 16.52
CA PHE A 235 -7.29 -2.45 15.86
C PHE A 235 -6.85 -1.69 14.60
N PHE A 236 -5.54 -1.69 14.39
CA PHE A 236 -4.92 -1.34 13.11
C PHE A 236 -4.26 -2.59 12.52
N ILE A 237 -4.79 -3.03 11.42
CA ILE A 237 -4.29 -4.17 10.66
C ILE A 237 -3.71 -3.71 9.32
N TYR A 238 -2.42 -3.96 9.12
CA TYR A 238 -1.78 -3.84 7.82
C TYR A 238 -1.79 -5.21 7.16
N TYR A 239 -2.84 -5.47 6.37
CA TYR A 239 -3.03 -6.70 5.61
C TYR A 239 -2.26 -6.59 4.29
N SER A 240 -1.02 -7.02 4.27
CA SER A 240 -0.13 -6.95 3.11
C SER A 240 -0.20 -8.24 2.30
N ALA A 241 -1.22 -8.36 1.46
CA ALA A 241 -1.36 -9.49 0.55
C ALA A 241 -0.17 -9.52 -0.44
N HIS A 242 0.42 -10.70 -0.67
CA HIS A 242 1.45 -10.86 -1.72
C HIS A 242 0.84 -11.08 -3.11
N LEU A 243 -0.47 -11.27 -3.18
CA LEU A 243 -1.23 -11.27 -4.43
C LEU A 243 -1.35 -9.81 -4.93
N THR A 244 -1.18 -9.55 -6.19
CA THR A 244 -1.04 -10.47 -7.34
C THR A 244 0.41 -10.54 -7.86
N HIS A 245 1.39 -10.46 -6.99
CA HIS A 245 2.81 -10.43 -7.36
C HIS A 245 3.22 -11.69 -8.13
N PHE A 246 3.95 -11.49 -9.22
CA PHE A 246 4.57 -12.59 -9.98
C PHE A 246 5.62 -13.34 -9.12
N PRO A 247 5.78 -14.67 -9.25
CA PRO A 247 5.18 -15.58 -10.25
C PRO A 247 3.74 -15.96 -9.90
N TRP A 248 2.86 -15.93 -10.90
CA TRP A 248 1.49 -16.37 -10.73
C TRP A 248 1.44 -17.89 -10.63
N THR A 249 0.98 -18.35 -9.49
CA THR A 249 0.91 -19.77 -9.17
C THR A 249 -0.53 -20.26 -9.20
N GLU A 250 -0.69 -21.57 -9.05
CA GLU A 250 -2.00 -22.18 -8.84
C GLU A 250 -2.65 -21.59 -7.57
N MET A 251 -3.92 -21.23 -7.66
CA MET A 251 -4.72 -20.77 -6.51
C MET A 251 -5.70 -21.86 -6.07
N LYS A 252 -6.24 -21.73 -4.87
CA LYS A 252 -7.35 -22.55 -4.41
C LYS A 252 -8.62 -22.15 -5.18
N ALA A 253 -9.30 -23.12 -5.79
CA ALA A 253 -10.52 -22.83 -6.55
C ALA A 253 -11.65 -22.42 -5.58
N PRO A 254 -12.46 -21.40 -5.94
CA PRO A 254 -13.59 -20.97 -5.11
C PRO A 254 -14.63 -22.08 -4.94
N GLY A 255 -15.22 -22.19 -3.76
CA GLY A 255 -16.44 -22.97 -3.51
C GLY A 255 -16.28 -24.48 -3.34
N ASN A 256 -15.06 -25.05 -3.36
CA ASN A 256 -14.86 -26.46 -3.11
C ASN A 256 -14.28 -26.75 -1.73
N HIS A 257 -14.89 -27.71 -1.01
CA HIS A 257 -14.35 -28.27 0.24
C HIS A 257 -13.09 -29.13 -0.01
N GLU A 258 -12.90 -29.62 -1.24
CA GLU A 258 -11.69 -30.30 -1.68
C GLU A 258 -10.66 -29.28 -2.14
N VAL A 259 -9.37 -29.56 -1.90
CA VAL A 259 -8.25 -28.72 -2.31
C VAL A 259 -8.06 -28.79 -3.82
N THR A 260 -8.95 -28.15 -4.56
CA THR A 260 -8.84 -28.05 -6.01
C THR A 260 -8.00 -26.84 -6.38
N LYS A 261 -6.98 -27.07 -7.21
CA LYS A 261 -6.08 -26.01 -7.68
C LYS A 261 -6.51 -25.50 -9.05
N THR A 262 -6.46 -24.18 -9.24
CA THR A 262 -6.68 -23.58 -10.55
C THR A 262 -5.46 -23.75 -11.46
N GLU A 263 -5.62 -23.47 -12.75
CA GLU A 263 -4.45 -23.23 -13.60
C GLU A 263 -3.70 -21.99 -13.11
N PRO A 264 -2.34 -22.01 -13.15
CA PRO A 264 -1.53 -20.86 -12.76
C PRO A 264 -1.71 -19.73 -13.77
N GLY A 265 -1.98 -18.52 -13.28
CA GLY A 265 -2.18 -17.36 -14.12
C GLY A 265 -2.53 -16.11 -13.33
N MET A 266 -2.44 -14.94 -13.97
CA MET A 266 -2.82 -13.69 -13.34
C MET A 266 -4.30 -13.68 -12.99
N VAL A 267 -5.16 -14.17 -13.88
CA VAL A 267 -6.62 -14.20 -13.67
C VAL A 267 -6.98 -14.95 -12.39
N SER A 268 -6.46 -16.16 -12.18
CA SER A 268 -6.75 -16.93 -10.97
C SER A 268 -6.22 -16.26 -9.70
N ASN A 269 -5.10 -15.55 -9.78
CA ASN A 269 -4.55 -14.78 -8.65
C ASN A 269 -5.43 -13.58 -8.29
N VAL A 270 -5.95 -12.85 -9.29
CA VAL A 270 -6.88 -11.74 -9.09
C VAL A 270 -8.23 -12.24 -8.55
N GLN A 271 -8.75 -13.34 -9.06
CA GLN A 271 -9.99 -13.95 -8.55
C GLN A 271 -9.86 -14.43 -7.11
N TYR A 272 -8.68 -14.94 -6.72
CA TYR A 272 -8.47 -15.30 -5.32
C TYR A 272 -8.30 -14.07 -4.42
N LEU A 273 -7.65 -13.01 -4.90
CA LEU A 273 -7.61 -11.72 -4.22
C LEU A 273 -9.04 -11.22 -3.92
N ASP A 274 -9.91 -11.28 -4.92
CA ASP A 274 -11.33 -10.93 -4.76
C ASP A 274 -12.03 -11.78 -3.69
N THR A 275 -11.77 -13.09 -3.68
CA THR A 275 -12.27 -14.01 -2.64
C THR A 275 -11.78 -13.62 -1.24
N ALA A 276 -10.51 -13.23 -1.11
CA ALA A 276 -9.93 -12.82 0.17
C ALA A 276 -10.57 -11.52 0.70
N VAL A 277 -10.84 -10.55 -0.19
CA VAL A 277 -11.57 -9.33 0.16
C VAL A 277 -12.99 -9.64 0.60
N GLY A 278 -13.71 -10.48 -0.15
CA GLY A 278 -15.07 -10.90 0.20
C GLY A 278 -15.13 -11.60 1.56
N ARG A 279 -14.18 -12.49 1.82
CA ARG A 279 -14.06 -13.18 3.12
C ARG A 279 -13.85 -12.17 4.26
N LEU A 280 -12.91 -11.26 4.12
CA LEU A 280 -12.63 -10.23 5.12
C LEU A 280 -13.88 -9.41 5.46
N VAL A 281 -14.57 -8.90 4.44
CA VAL A 281 -15.79 -8.08 4.62
C VAL A 281 -16.91 -8.87 5.29
N ASN A 282 -17.13 -10.10 4.86
CA ASN A 282 -18.19 -10.97 5.42
C ASN A 282 -17.92 -11.32 6.89
N GLU A 283 -16.69 -11.65 7.24
CA GLU A 283 -16.32 -11.97 8.62
C GLU A 283 -16.41 -10.73 9.54
N LEU A 284 -16.02 -9.54 9.06
CA LEU A 284 -16.22 -8.29 9.81
C LEU A 284 -17.69 -8.01 10.06
N LYS A 285 -18.57 -8.27 9.07
CA LYS A 285 -20.02 -8.16 9.23
C LYS A 285 -20.55 -9.20 10.23
N ALA A 286 -20.11 -10.45 10.15
CA ALA A 286 -20.48 -11.52 11.07
C ALA A 286 -20.03 -11.23 12.51
N MET A 287 -18.88 -10.61 12.67
CA MET A 287 -18.39 -10.13 13.98
C MET A 287 -19.14 -8.88 14.49
N GLY A 288 -19.92 -8.19 13.64
CA GLY A 288 -20.55 -6.90 13.97
C GLY A 288 -19.55 -5.72 14.03
N GLU A 289 -18.38 -5.87 13.44
CA GLU A 289 -17.33 -4.85 13.47
C GLU A 289 -17.25 -4.01 12.18
N TYR A 290 -17.96 -4.38 11.11
CA TYR A 290 -17.90 -3.68 9.83
C TYR A 290 -18.28 -2.20 9.96
N GLU A 291 -19.35 -1.88 10.70
CA GLU A 291 -19.83 -0.49 10.88
C GLU A 291 -18.86 0.38 11.68
N ASN A 292 -17.96 -0.24 12.43
CA ASN A 292 -16.90 0.47 13.16
C ASN A 292 -15.52 0.32 12.49
N THR A 293 -15.46 -0.11 11.23
CA THR A 293 -14.21 -0.35 10.51
C THR A 293 -14.11 0.52 9.27
N VAL A 294 -12.91 1.08 9.02
CA VAL A 294 -12.54 1.69 7.74
C VAL A 294 -11.53 0.78 7.04
N ILE A 295 -11.83 0.43 5.80
CA ILE A 295 -10.98 -0.43 4.95
C ILE A 295 -10.40 0.42 3.84
N PHE A 296 -9.08 0.50 3.78
CA PHE A 296 -8.31 1.08 2.68
C PHE A 296 -7.79 -0.07 1.81
N PHE A 297 -8.33 -0.21 0.62
CA PHE A 297 -7.88 -1.19 -0.38
C PHE A 297 -7.08 -0.47 -1.45
N LEU A 298 -5.78 -0.78 -1.58
CA LEU A 298 -4.92 -0.21 -2.61
C LEU A 298 -3.78 -1.16 -2.97
N ALA A 299 -3.13 -0.90 -4.12
CA ALA A 299 -1.90 -1.61 -4.47
C ALA A 299 -0.65 -0.77 -4.15
N ASP A 300 0.45 -1.46 -3.84
CA ASP A 300 1.74 -0.79 -3.59
C ASP A 300 2.42 -0.31 -4.87
N ASN A 301 2.19 -0.96 -5.99
CA ASN A 301 2.60 -0.56 -7.33
C ASN A 301 1.84 -1.35 -8.39
N PRO A 302 1.87 -0.91 -9.66
CA PRO A 302 1.27 -1.67 -10.77
C PRO A 302 1.97 -3.01 -11.02
N THR A 303 1.27 -3.86 -11.76
CA THR A 303 1.68 -5.22 -12.08
C THR A 303 2.97 -5.28 -12.91
N TYR A 304 3.79 -6.30 -12.59
CA TYR A 304 5.00 -6.59 -13.36
C TYR A 304 4.67 -6.85 -14.84
N GLY A 305 5.37 -6.14 -15.72
CA GLY A 305 5.15 -6.21 -17.16
C GLY A 305 4.01 -5.34 -17.69
N ILE A 306 3.26 -4.63 -16.81
CA ILE A 306 2.27 -3.62 -17.21
C ILE A 306 2.78 -2.21 -16.93
N GLY A 307 3.31 -1.94 -15.77
CA GLY A 307 3.77 -0.60 -15.41
C GLY A 307 4.86 -0.57 -14.35
N LYS A 308 5.02 -1.66 -13.60
CA LYS A 308 5.98 -1.74 -12.50
C LYS A 308 7.38 -1.29 -12.89
N GLY A 309 7.90 -0.29 -12.20
CA GLY A 309 9.24 0.26 -12.41
C GLY A 309 9.37 1.24 -13.58
N ALA A 310 8.25 1.68 -14.17
CA ALA A 310 8.23 2.75 -15.16
C ALA A 310 7.83 4.08 -14.52
N ALA A 311 8.57 5.15 -14.81
CA ALA A 311 8.23 6.50 -14.34
C ALA A 311 7.27 7.18 -15.31
N SER A 312 6.06 6.65 -15.39
CA SER A 312 4.97 7.11 -16.25
C SER A 312 3.63 6.85 -15.58
N GLU A 313 2.54 7.38 -16.12
CA GLU A 313 1.19 7.22 -15.55
C GLU A 313 0.85 5.74 -15.29
N ILE A 314 1.07 4.84 -16.26
CA ILE A 314 0.81 3.40 -16.07
C ILE A 314 1.73 2.74 -15.04
N GLY A 315 2.83 3.41 -14.67
CA GLY A 315 3.77 2.94 -13.66
C GLY A 315 3.45 3.39 -12.23
N ALA A 316 2.61 4.39 -12.09
CA ALA A 316 2.20 4.91 -10.78
C ALA A 316 0.74 4.66 -10.44
N HIS A 317 -0.12 4.50 -11.45
CA HIS A 317 -1.56 4.42 -11.28
C HIS A 317 -1.98 3.08 -10.71
N VAL A 318 -2.53 3.10 -9.50
CA VAL A 318 -2.97 1.92 -8.74
C VAL A 318 -4.46 2.00 -8.39
N PRO A 319 -5.15 0.86 -8.18
CA PRO A 319 -6.48 0.87 -7.63
C PRO A 319 -6.45 1.43 -6.20
N PHE A 320 -7.44 2.25 -5.84
CA PHE A 320 -7.65 2.73 -4.49
C PHE A 320 -9.14 2.89 -4.18
N ILE A 321 -9.59 2.21 -3.13
CA ILE A 321 -10.96 2.21 -2.63
C ILE A 321 -10.90 2.42 -1.13
N VAL A 322 -11.76 3.30 -0.60
CA VAL A 322 -11.96 3.44 0.84
C VAL A 322 -13.41 3.11 1.16
N ALA A 323 -13.63 2.08 1.96
CA ALA A 323 -14.96 1.62 2.33
C ALA A 323 -15.05 1.32 3.84
N GLY A 324 -16.25 1.14 4.35
CA GLY A 324 -16.46 0.82 5.76
C GLY A 324 -17.79 1.35 6.28
N GLY A 325 -17.92 1.41 7.61
CA GLY A 325 -19.15 1.88 8.24
C GLY A 325 -19.46 3.34 7.93
N SER A 326 -20.75 3.62 7.82
CA SER A 326 -21.28 4.96 7.47
C SER A 326 -20.95 6.05 8.49
N ASN A 327 -20.52 5.68 9.68
CA ASN A 327 -20.01 6.63 10.68
C ASN A 327 -18.69 7.29 10.25
N TRP A 328 -17.93 6.64 9.39
CA TRP A 328 -16.57 7.00 9.00
C TRP A 328 -16.44 7.35 7.52
N VAL A 329 -17.14 6.60 6.65
CA VAL A 329 -17.20 6.83 5.22
C VAL A 329 -18.61 7.30 4.89
N LYS A 330 -18.83 8.62 4.87
CA LYS A 330 -20.18 9.22 4.87
C LYS A 330 -20.84 9.30 3.50
N TRP A 331 -20.18 8.85 2.46
CA TRP A 331 -20.73 8.75 1.12
C TRP A 331 -20.03 7.65 0.32
N ASN A 332 -20.63 7.28 -0.81
CA ASN A 332 -20.08 6.28 -1.73
C ASN A 332 -20.15 6.80 -3.16
N GLY A 333 -19.38 6.16 -4.03
CA GLY A 333 -19.29 6.46 -5.45
C GLY A 333 -17.87 6.76 -5.93
N GLU A 334 -17.76 7.29 -7.14
CA GLU A 334 -16.46 7.62 -7.73
C GLU A 334 -16.04 9.06 -7.41
N THR A 335 -14.75 9.26 -7.19
CA THR A 335 -14.16 10.57 -7.09
C THR A 335 -13.08 10.81 -8.14
N GLY A 336 -13.01 12.04 -8.63
CA GLY A 336 -11.90 12.54 -9.44
C GLY A 336 -10.81 13.25 -8.62
N SER A 337 -10.91 13.19 -7.28
CA SER A 337 -9.89 13.74 -6.40
C SER A 337 -8.58 12.99 -6.59
N LEU A 338 -7.49 13.73 -6.67
CA LEU A 338 -6.16 13.15 -6.73
C LEU A 338 -5.75 12.66 -5.34
N THR A 339 -5.12 11.50 -5.29
CA THR A 339 -4.52 10.96 -4.07
C THR A 339 -3.19 10.26 -4.38
N ASP A 340 -2.36 10.15 -3.36
CA ASP A 340 -1.04 9.54 -3.42
C ASP A 340 -0.86 8.62 -2.20
N CYS A 341 -0.03 7.61 -2.29
CA CYS A 341 0.20 6.67 -1.19
C CYS A 341 0.73 7.34 0.10
N VAL A 342 1.38 8.51 0.00
CA VAL A 342 1.79 9.31 1.17
C VAL A 342 0.62 9.90 1.95
N ASP A 343 -0.57 9.99 1.35
CA ASP A 343 -1.78 10.54 1.99
C ASP A 343 -2.35 9.60 3.05
N LEU A 344 -2.02 8.32 2.97
CA LEU A 344 -2.46 7.33 3.96
C LEU A 344 -1.96 7.66 5.37
N TYR A 345 -0.71 8.06 5.52
CA TYR A 345 -0.14 8.36 6.82
C TYR A 345 -0.93 9.44 7.57
N PRO A 346 -1.08 10.68 7.06
CA PRO A 346 -1.86 11.71 7.75
C PRO A 346 -3.34 11.35 7.90
N THR A 347 -3.94 10.62 6.94
CA THR A 347 -5.33 10.16 7.02
C THR A 347 -5.54 9.20 8.20
N LEU A 348 -4.68 8.21 8.33
CA LEU A 348 -4.78 7.21 9.39
C LEU A 348 -4.50 7.83 10.77
N LEU A 349 -3.56 8.77 10.85
CA LEU A 349 -3.31 9.52 12.07
C LEU A 349 -4.55 10.32 12.50
N GLU A 350 -5.16 11.04 11.57
CA GLU A 350 -6.35 11.86 11.87
C GLU A 350 -7.53 10.99 12.32
N LEU A 351 -7.79 9.85 11.65
CA LEU A 351 -8.81 8.88 12.07
C LEU A 351 -8.51 8.31 13.47
N ALA A 352 -7.24 8.14 13.82
CA ALA A 352 -6.82 7.69 15.14
C ALA A 352 -6.83 8.81 16.21
N GLY A 353 -7.18 10.03 15.83
CA GLY A 353 -7.12 11.18 16.74
C GLY A 353 -5.69 11.57 17.13
N HIS A 354 -4.69 11.11 16.37
CA HIS A 354 -3.28 11.42 16.57
C HIS A 354 -2.86 12.62 15.72
N ARG A 355 -1.86 13.35 16.19
CA ARG A 355 -1.25 14.44 15.43
C ARG A 355 0.21 14.09 15.12
N ALA A 356 0.60 14.34 13.86
CA ALA A 356 2.01 14.25 13.49
C ALA A 356 2.88 15.14 14.40
N LEU A 357 4.10 14.70 14.67
CA LEU A 357 5.04 15.52 15.44
C LEU A 357 5.31 16.83 14.68
N PRO A 358 5.41 17.98 15.38
CA PRO A 358 5.69 19.27 14.72
C PRO A 358 6.98 19.29 13.88
N SER A 359 7.93 18.41 14.23
CA SER A 359 9.20 18.26 13.50
C SER A 359 9.11 17.32 12.29
N GLN A 360 7.98 16.61 12.12
CA GLN A 360 7.81 15.65 11.03
C GLN A 360 7.24 16.37 9.80
N VAL A 361 8.05 16.49 8.77
CA VAL A 361 7.60 16.97 7.46
C VAL A 361 6.82 15.86 6.79
N LEU A 362 5.55 16.10 6.46
CA LEU A 362 4.71 15.19 5.69
C LEU A 362 4.59 15.69 4.25
N ASP A 363 4.67 14.77 3.29
CA ASP A 363 4.39 15.04 1.87
C ASP A 363 2.91 14.74 1.52
N GLY A 364 2.22 14.00 2.39
CA GLY A 364 0.82 13.63 2.25
C GLY A 364 -0.17 14.65 2.82
N GLN A 365 -1.42 14.54 2.38
CA GLN A 365 -2.57 15.28 2.88
C GLN A 365 -3.64 14.29 3.36
N SER A 366 -4.35 14.63 4.43
CA SER A 366 -5.41 13.77 4.95
C SER A 366 -6.60 13.70 4.00
N LEU A 367 -7.15 12.51 3.83
CA LEU A 367 -8.38 12.25 3.07
C LEU A 367 -9.63 12.32 3.97
N VAL A 368 -9.51 12.55 5.28
CA VAL A 368 -10.65 12.60 6.20
C VAL A 368 -11.71 13.59 5.75
N PRO A 369 -11.41 14.82 5.30
CA PRO A 369 -12.45 15.72 4.79
C PRO A 369 -13.24 15.11 3.63
N LEU A 370 -12.58 14.38 2.72
CA LEU A 370 -13.25 13.68 1.63
C LEU A 370 -14.15 12.55 2.17
N LEU A 371 -13.67 11.76 3.14
CA LEU A 371 -14.44 10.68 3.76
C LEU A 371 -15.69 11.23 4.47
N GLU A 372 -15.60 12.43 5.03
CA GLU A 372 -16.70 13.14 5.70
C GLU A 372 -17.68 13.83 4.75
N GLY A 373 -17.41 13.84 3.46
CA GLY A 373 -18.33 14.31 2.43
C GLY A 373 -17.92 15.59 1.71
N ASP A 374 -16.77 16.18 2.00
CA ASP A 374 -16.19 17.25 1.18
C ASP A 374 -15.65 16.68 -0.14
N ARG A 375 -16.56 16.50 -1.10
CA ARG A 375 -16.25 15.94 -2.43
C ARG A 375 -15.32 16.82 -3.27
N ALA A 376 -15.12 18.07 -2.86
CA ALA A 376 -14.18 18.98 -3.52
C ALA A 376 -12.74 18.84 -2.99
N HIS A 377 -12.58 18.17 -1.83
CA HIS A 377 -11.26 17.95 -1.25
C HIS A 377 -10.39 17.12 -2.20
N SER A 378 -9.28 17.69 -2.61
CA SER A 378 -8.32 17.08 -3.55
C SER A 378 -6.99 17.77 -3.46
N ARG A 379 -5.92 17.02 -3.67
CA ARG A 379 -4.60 17.59 -3.92
C ARG A 379 -4.61 18.38 -5.25
N GLU A 380 -3.80 19.40 -5.33
CA GLU A 380 -3.58 20.12 -6.58
C GLU A 380 -2.71 19.29 -7.55
N TRP A 381 -1.77 18.53 -7.02
CA TRP A 381 -0.88 17.64 -7.75
C TRP A 381 -0.50 16.40 -6.94
N ILE A 382 -0.08 15.35 -7.63
CA ILE A 382 0.50 14.13 -7.08
C ILE A 382 1.83 13.85 -7.77
N PHE A 383 2.73 13.14 -7.06
CA PHE A 383 4.10 12.92 -7.48
C PHE A 383 4.50 11.45 -7.35
N SER A 384 5.32 10.98 -8.28
CA SER A 384 5.93 9.66 -8.18
C SER A 384 7.33 9.65 -8.81
N TYR A 385 8.07 8.57 -8.58
CA TYR A 385 9.46 8.48 -9.03
C TYR A 385 9.94 7.03 -9.11
N VAL A 386 10.99 6.80 -9.91
CA VAL A 386 11.76 5.56 -9.91
C VAL A 386 13.20 5.88 -9.56
N LEU A 387 13.77 5.15 -8.59
CA LEU A 387 15.15 5.30 -8.08
C LEU A 387 15.52 6.72 -7.61
N GLY A 388 14.53 7.57 -7.36
CA GLY A 388 14.70 8.95 -6.91
C GLY A 388 14.93 9.98 -8.02
N PHE A 389 15.39 9.59 -9.19
CA PHE A 389 15.78 10.49 -10.26
C PHE A 389 14.88 10.48 -11.50
N HIS A 390 14.21 9.40 -11.82
CA HIS A 390 13.12 9.42 -12.80
C HIS A 390 11.87 9.94 -12.12
N ARG A 391 11.59 11.21 -12.26
CA ARG A 391 10.56 11.95 -11.53
C ARG A 391 9.40 12.29 -12.44
N MET A 392 8.18 12.13 -11.96
CA MET A 392 6.97 12.48 -12.67
C MET A 392 5.96 13.14 -11.74
N ILE A 393 5.11 13.99 -12.29
CA ILE A 393 4.12 14.77 -11.56
C ILE A 393 2.88 14.98 -12.43
N ARG A 394 1.71 15.02 -11.81
CA ARG A 394 0.49 15.43 -12.50
C ARG A 394 -0.42 16.28 -11.62
N ASN A 395 -1.23 17.10 -12.29
CA ASN A 395 -2.45 17.65 -11.74
C ASN A 395 -3.66 16.87 -12.30
N ARG A 396 -4.86 17.43 -12.14
CA ARG A 396 -6.10 16.76 -12.63
C ARG A 396 -6.09 16.61 -14.16
N ASP A 397 -5.60 17.60 -14.87
CA ASP A 397 -5.77 17.73 -16.32
C ASP A 397 -4.53 17.33 -17.13
N TYR A 398 -3.35 17.38 -16.52
CA TYR A 398 -2.09 17.12 -17.21
C TYR A 398 -1.14 16.27 -16.36
N SER A 399 -0.41 15.37 -17.03
CA SER A 399 0.64 14.53 -16.47
C SER A 399 1.96 14.81 -17.20
N LEU A 400 3.01 15.08 -16.43
CA LEU A 400 4.38 15.26 -16.93
C LEU A 400 5.20 14.04 -16.51
N ASP A 401 5.60 13.22 -17.47
CA ASP A 401 6.39 12.03 -17.20
C ASP A 401 7.89 12.32 -17.02
N ALA A 402 8.65 11.29 -16.68
CA ALA A 402 10.08 11.42 -16.41
C ALA A 402 10.94 11.74 -17.65
N GLN A 403 10.39 11.64 -18.86
CA GLN A 403 11.04 12.05 -20.10
C GLN A 403 10.72 13.52 -20.47
N GLY A 404 9.92 14.19 -19.63
CA GLY A 404 9.44 15.55 -19.91
C GLY A 404 8.32 15.58 -20.96
N GLN A 405 7.71 14.44 -21.29
CA GLN A 405 6.53 14.42 -22.15
C GLN A 405 5.30 14.84 -21.36
N LEU A 406 4.56 15.79 -21.86
CA LEU A 406 3.30 16.24 -21.30
C LEU A 406 2.13 15.50 -21.96
N TRP A 407 1.23 15.01 -21.12
CA TRP A 407 0.01 14.30 -21.49
C TRP A 407 -1.22 15.07 -21.00
N ARG A 408 -2.27 15.15 -21.81
CA ARG A 408 -3.58 15.61 -21.38
C ARG A 408 -4.33 14.43 -20.78
N CYS A 409 -4.73 14.53 -19.52
CA CYS A 409 -5.43 13.48 -18.81
C CYS A 409 -6.89 13.39 -19.22
N ASN A 410 -7.42 12.18 -19.26
CA ASN A 410 -8.85 11.95 -19.51
C ASN A 410 -9.60 11.86 -18.16
N PRO A 411 -10.81 12.46 -18.03
CA PRO A 411 -11.61 12.39 -16.81
C PRO A 411 -12.04 10.99 -16.38
N SER A 412 -11.94 9.98 -17.27
CA SER A 412 -12.17 8.57 -16.90
C SER A 412 -11.11 8.03 -15.95
N GLY A 413 -9.93 8.65 -15.91
CA GLY A 413 -8.78 8.15 -15.17
C GLY A 413 -8.01 7.03 -15.88
N ASN A 414 -8.47 6.54 -17.03
CA ASN A 414 -7.78 5.49 -17.77
C ASN A 414 -6.53 6.05 -18.49
N PRO A 415 -5.31 5.69 -18.10
CA PRO A 415 -4.08 6.27 -18.67
C PRO A 415 -3.89 5.96 -20.16
N PHE A 416 -4.47 4.89 -20.69
CA PHE A 416 -4.40 4.57 -22.12
C PHE A 416 -5.26 5.45 -23.02
N THR A 417 -6.08 6.30 -22.44
CA THR A 417 -6.89 7.30 -23.17
C THR A 417 -6.33 8.71 -23.06
N PHE A 418 -5.14 8.87 -22.46
CA PHE A 418 -4.48 10.18 -22.36
C PHE A 418 -3.90 10.59 -23.71
N GLU A 419 -4.00 11.88 -23.98
CA GLU A 419 -3.53 12.48 -25.23
C GLU A 419 -2.10 13.01 -25.06
N LYS A 420 -1.19 12.54 -25.88
CA LYS A 420 0.17 13.08 -25.95
C LYS A 420 0.15 14.49 -26.55
N ILE A 421 0.69 15.46 -25.84
CA ILE A 421 0.77 16.84 -26.33
C ILE A 421 1.97 16.99 -27.23
N GLU A 422 1.72 16.98 -28.55
CA GLU A 422 2.75 17.18 -29.58
C GLU A 422 2.95 18.68 -29.87
N THR A 423 1.85 19.45 -29.89
CA THR A 423 1.88 20.89 -30.12
C THR A 423 1.24 21.61 -28.94
N ALA A 424 2.02 22.41 -28.24
CA ALA A 424 1.58 23.09 -27.03
C ALA A 424 0.67 24.29 -27.33
N ASP A 425 -0.55 24.27 -26.81
CA ASP A 425 -1.43 25.43 -26.67
C ASP A 425 -1.08 26.23 -25.39
N GLU A 426 -1.79 27.35 -25.14
CA GLU A 426 -1.54 28.19 -23.96
C GLU A 426 -1.80 27.43 -22.67
N ALA A 427 -2.88 26.63 -22.58
CA ALA A 427 -3.25 25.86 -21.40
C ALA A 427 -2.19 24.80 -21.06
N SER A 428 -1.70 24.07 -22.04
CA SER A 428 -0.67 23.04 -21.85
C SER A 428 0.71 23.65 -21.50
N ARG A 429 1.05 24.82 -22.06
CA ARG A 429 2.26 25.56 -21.65
C ARG A 429 2.19 26.00 -20.18
N ASN A 430 1.06 26.57 -19.76
CA ASN A 430 0.86 26.98 -18.38
C ASN A 430 0.88 25.77 -17.43
N ALA A 431 0.24 24.67 -17.79
CA ALA A 431 0.26 23.46 -17.00
C ALA A 431 1.69 22.90 -16.85
N ARG A 432 2.47 22.84 -17.94
CA ARG A 432 3.88 22.43 -17.90
C ARG A 432 4.68 23.30 -16.93
N MET A 433 4.58 24.62 -17.06
CA MET A 433 5.32 25.57 -16.21
C MET A 433 4.98 25.34 -14.72
N ILE A 434 3.71 25.13 -14.38
CA ILE A 434 3.27 24.85 -13.00
C ILE A 434 3.86 23.53 -12.51
N LEU A 435 3.74 22.45 -13.28
CA LEU A 435 4.22 21.13 -12.89
C LEU A 435 5.75 21.08 -12.75
N GLU A 436 6.48 21.71 -13.66
CA GLU A 436 7.95 21.83 -13.59
C GLU A 436 8.36 22.62 -12.35
N SER A 437 7.69 23.75 -12.06
CA SER A 437 7.94 24.52 -10.84
C SER A 437 7.71 23.70 -9.57
N GLN A 438 6.68 22.86 -9.52
CA GLN A 438 6.47 21.97 -8.36
C GLN A 438 7.59 20.93 -8.25
N LEU A 439 8.04 20.34 -9.35
CA LEU A 439 9.18 19.41 -9.36
C LEU A 439 10.47 20.02 -8.81
N GLU A 440 10.73 21.31 -9.09
CA GLU A 440 11.90 22.01 -8.58
C GLU A 440 11.88 22.19 -7.06
N HIS A 441 10.70 22.29 -6.45
CA HIS A 441 10.54 22.41 -4.99
C HIS A 441 10.64 21.07 -4.25
N LEU A 442 10.51 19.95 -4.95
CA LEU A 442 10.68 18.63 -4.36
C LEU A 442 12.17 18.31 -4.15
N PRO A 443 12.53 17.59 -3.07
CA PRO A 443 13.90 17.16 -2.86
C PRO A 443 14.45 16.41 -4.07
N ILE A 444 15.74 16.56 -4.30
CA ILE A 444 16.49 15.74 -5.25
C ILE A 444 17.12 14.54 -4.52
N PRO A 445 17.41 13.44 -5.21
CA PRO A 445 18.11 12.32 -4.59
C PRO A 445 19.51 12.72 -4.12
N ASP A 446 19.90 12.21 -2.97
CA ASP A 446 21.26 12.33 -2.45
C ASP A 446 22.23 11.53 -3.32
N GLU A 447 23.08 12.24 -4.06
CA GLU A 447 24.02 11.63 -4.99
C GLU A 447 25.06 10.75 -4.30
N ASP A 448 25.52 11.10 -3.10
CA ASP A 448 26.46 10.27 -2.35
C ASP A 448 25.83 8.96 -1.91
N ARG A 449 24.53 8.98 -1.63
CA ARG A 449 23.75 7.78 -1.39
C ARG A 449 23.58 6.93 -2.66
N LEU A 450 23.33 7.54 -3.81
CA LEU A 450 23.31 6.82 -5.09
C LEU A 450 24.64 6.15 -5.40
N LYS A 451 25.77 6.83 -5.15
CA LYS A 451 27.14 6.31 -5.36
C LYS A 451 27.43 5.05 -4.52
N LYS A 452 26.82 4.91 -3.35
CA LYS A 452 26.93 3.69 -2.54
C LYS A 452 26.37 2.44 -3.23
N LYS A 453 25.61 2.60 -4.32
CA LYS A 453 25.00 1.55 -5.15
C LYS A 453 25.42 1.68 -6.61
N PRO A 454 26.57 1.12 -7.00
CA PRO A 454 27.17 1.36 -8.32
C PRO A 454 26.22 1.13 -9.50
N ASN A 455 25.40 0.07 -9.44
CA ASN A 455 24.43 -0.22 -10.50
C ASN A 455 23.29 0.81 -10.58
N VAL A 456 22.89 1.40 -9.44
CA VAL A 456 21.87 2.47 -9.41
C VAL A 456 22.50 3.78 -9.85
N TYR A 457 23.72 4.07 -9.41
CA TYR A 457 24.45 5.27 -9.84
C TYR A 457 24.71 5.28 -11.34
N LYS A 458 25.06 4.13 -11.92
CA LYS A 458 25.17 3.98 -13.38
C LYS A 458 23.85 4.36 -14.09
N GLN A 459 22.70 3.85 -13.59
CA GLN A 459 21.39 4.19 -14.14
C GLN A 459 21.06 5.68 -13.96
N TYR A 460 21.49 6.29 -12.87
CA TYR A 460 21.37 7.74 -12.65
C TYR A 460 22.12 8.53 -13.71
N VAL A 461 23.38 8.18 -13.97
CA VAL A 461 24.18 8.84 -15.02
C VAL A 461 23.55 8.64 -16.41
N GLU A 462 23.13 7.41 -16.74
CA GLU A 462 22.46 7.10 -17.99
C GLU A 462 21.15 7.90 -18.15
N ALA A 463 20.38 8.08 -17.07
CA ALA A 463 19.16 8.89 -17.09
C ALA A 463 19.45 10.39 -17.27
N MET A 464 20.50 10.91 -16.66
CA MET A 464 20.94 12.31 -16.86
C MET A 464 21.37 12.56 -18.30
N ASP A 465 21.86 11.53 -19.00
CA ASP A 465 22.16 11.56 -20.45
C ASP A 465 20.91 11.28 -21.32
N GLY A 466 19.71 11.24 -20.73
CA GLY A 466 18.45 11.04 -21.45
C GLY A 466 18.18 9.59 -21.90
N GLN A 467 18.90 8.60 -21.37
CA GLN A 467 18.69 7.21 -21.71
C GLN A 467 17.49 6.61 -20.99
N LEU A 468 16.59 6.00 -21.73
CA LEU A 468 15.41 5.29 -21.17
C LEU A 468 15.79 3.92 -20.62
N THR A 469 15.29 3.59 -19.42
CA THR A 469 15.33 2.22 -18.93
C THR A 469 14.52 1.28 -19.83
N TRP A 470 14.80 -0.03 -19.80
CA TRP A 470 14.01 -1.01 -20.54
C TRP A 470 12.54 -1.03 -20.10
N ARG A 471 12.26 -0.74 -18.82
CA ARG A 471 10.89 -0.65 -18.30
C ARG A 471 10.14 0.55 -18.84
N GLN A 472 10.85 1.66 -19.04
CA GLN A 472 10.26 2.85 -19.66
C GLN A 472 9.91 2.58 -21.10
N LYS A 473 10.83 1.95 -21.86
CA LYS A 473 10.56 1.54 -23.26
C LYS A 473 9.35 0.58 -23.36
N GLN A 474 9.23 -0.36 -22.41
CA GLN A 474 8.08 -1.25 -22.32
C GLN A 474 6.78 -0.49 -22.05
N ALA A 475 6.81 0.51 -21.16
CA ALA A 475 5.66 1.35 -20.87
C ALA A 475 5.21 2.14 -22.10
N ASP A 476 6.17 2.71 -22.84
CA ASP A 476 5.90 3.46 -24.09
C ASP A 476 5.27 2.56 -25.15
N GLU A 477 5.71 1.29 -25.27
CA GLU A 477 5.10 0.30 -26.15
C GLU A 477 3.65 -0.01 -25.74
N LEU A 478 3.37 -0.10 -24.43
CA LEU A 478 2.02 -0.38 -23.92
C LEU A 478 1.04 0.76 -24.18
N TYR A 479 1.46 2.00 -24.21
CA TYR A 479 0.60 3.13 -24.63
C TYR A 479 0.14 2.97 -26.09
N GLN A 480 0.92 2.29 -26.92
CA GLN A 480 0.58 2.05 -28.33
C GLN A 480 -0.26 0.78 -28.53
N THR A 481 0.02 -0.28 -27.76
CA THR A 481 -0.55 -1.62 -27.99
C THR A 481 -1.69 -1.98 -27.02
N GLY A 482 -1.83 -1.22 -25.92
CA GLY A 482 -2.75 -1.54 -24.82
C GLY A 482 -2.29 -2.75 -24.00
N VAL A 483 -3.05 -3.06 -22.94
CA VAL A 483 -2.68 -4.12 -21.97
C VAL A 483 -3.52 -5.40 -22.11
N GLN A 484 -4.56 -5.41 -22.93
CA GLN A 484 -5.52 -6.53 -22.97
C GLN A 484 -4.84 -7.89 -23.25
N HIS A 485 -3.85 -7.90 -24.13
CA HIS A 485 -3.09 -9.12 -24.46
C HIS A 485 -2.22 -9.62 -23.30
N LEU A 486 -1.90 -8.76 -22.32
CA LEU A 486 -1.10 -9.12 -21.15
C LEU A 486 -1.92 -9.77 -20.05
N LEU A 487 -3.22 -9.44 -19.97
CA LEU A 487 -4.12 -9.98 -18.96
C LEU A 487 -4.33 -11.49 -19.11
N ASN A 488 -4.16 -12.02 -20.31
CA ASN A 488 -4.26 -13.44 -20.64
C ASN A 488 -2.94 -14.20 -20.54
N ARG A 489 -1.88 -13.60 -20.01
CA ARG A 489 -0.60 -14.31 -19.87
C ARG A 489 -0.78 -15.53 -18.98
N PRO A 490 -0.47 -16.75 -19.47
CA PRO A 490 -0.48 -17.92 -18.62
C PRO A 490 0.57 -17.77 -17.53
N GLY A 491 0.23 -18.22 -16.34
CA GLY A 491 1.21 -18.36 -15.26
C GLY A 491 2.34 -19.27 -15.73
N ARG A 492 3.56 -18.98 -15.31
CA ARG A 492 4.66 -19.93 -15.54
C ARG A 492 4.44 -21.11 -14.61
N ARG A 493 4.29 -22.30 -15.19
CA ARG A 493 4.40 -23.52 -14.40
C ARG A 493 5.77 -23.55 -13.76
N LYS A 494 5.85 -24.11 -12.57
CA LYS A 494 7.03 -24.28 -11.71
C LYS A 494 8.34 -24.67 -12.42
N TYR A 495 8.29 -25.16 -13.64
CA TYR A 495 9.38 -25.76 -14.40
C TYR A 495 9.81 -24.99 -15.67
N ASP A 496 9.13 -23.90 -16.02
CA ASP A 496 9.38 -23.15 -17.26
C ASP A 496 10.45 -22.05 -17.11
N LEU A 497 11.17 -22.04 -16.00
CA LEU A 497 12.33 -21.18 -15.82
C LEU A 497 13.56 -21.87 -16.48
N LYS A 498 13.70 -21.69 -17.78
CA LYS A 498 14.96 -21.92 -18.50
C LYS A 498 15.82 -20.68 -18.45
#